data_88148fb09c9e464112e1ff1c88d0dcca
#
_entry.id   88148fb09c9e464112e1ff1c88d0dcca
#
_cell.length_a   1.000
_cell.length_b   1.000
_cell.length_c   1.000
_cell.angle_alpha   90.00
_cell.angle_beta   90.00
_cell.angle_gamma   90.00
#
_symmetry.space_group_name_H-M   'P 1'
#
loop_
_entity.id
_entity.type
_entity.pdbx_description
1 polymer ?
#
loop_
_entity_poly.entity_id
_entity_poly.type
_entity_poly.pdbx_seq_one_letter_code
_entity_poly.pdbx_strand_id
1 'polypeptide(L)'
;SLGLVYKLGNPVSSPVYVAPPAPAPVEAAPAPAPVEAAPVPTSEKVSFAAEALFDFDKAIVKPEGKAALDDLLNKLQGMNTEVMVTVGHTDSIGTDAYNQKLSLRRAEAVKAYIVSKGVDQSRVYTEGKGETQPVADNGTSEGRAKNRRVTVEVVGTRTTTK
;
A
#
# COMPACT_ATOMS: atom_id res chain seq x y z
N SER A 1 15.06 69.61 54.63
CA SER A 1 15.06 69.28 53.97
C SER A 1 14.11 68.52 53.35
N LEU A 2 14.00 68.38 52.62
CA LEU A 2 13.29 67.93 51.95
C LEU A 2 13.12 66.70 51.81
N GLY A 3 12.67 66.27 52.42
CA GLY A 3 12.44 65.05 52.35
C GLY A 3 11.66 64.57 51.33
N LEU A 4 12.27 64.34 50.55
CA LEU A 4 11.68 63.97 49.63
C LEU A 4 11.19 62.71 49.73
N VAL A 5 10.20 62.61 49.91
CA VAL A 5 9.71 61.46 50.05
C VAL A 5 9.33 60.86 48.88
N TYR A 6 9.83 60.08 48.56
CA TYR A 6 9.57 59.31 47.65
C TYR A 6 8.71 58.38 47.93
N LYS A 7 7.82 58.42 47.55
CA LYS A 7 6.97 57.58 47.50
C LYS A 7 7.17 56.67 46.63
N LEU A 8 7.76 55.94 46.83
CA LEU A 8 8.06 55.08 46.17
C LEU A 8 7.08 54.25 45.98
N GLY A 9 6.82 54.33 45.34
CA GLY A 9 6.43 53.41 45.04
C GLY A 9 5.25 52.85 45.14
N ASN A 10 4.63 53.26 44.66
CA ASN A 10 3.68 52.64 44.38
C ASN A 10 3.93 51.34 44.04
N PRO A 11 3.68 50.47 44.80
CA PRO A 11 3.88 49.19 44.42
C PRO A 11 2.98 49.01 43.30
N VAL A 12 3.59 48.93 42.25
CA VAL A 12 2.86 48.58 41.17
C VAL A 12 2.37 47.25 41.48
N SER A 13 1.18 47.15 41.77
CA SER A 13 0.68 45.86 41.89
C SER A 13 0.92 45.26 40.56
N SER A 14 1.88 44.39 40.48
CA SER A 14 2.09 43.69 39.31
C SER A 14 0.77 43.07 38.99
N PRO A 15 0.36 43.16 37.77
CA PRO A 15 -0.92 42.59 37.41
C PRO A 15 -0.85 41.12 37.80
N VAL A 16 -1.72 40.79 38.64
CA VAL A 16 -1.82 39.39 39.00
C VAL A 16 -2.13 38.68 37.72
N TYR A 17 -1.20 37.90 37.30
CA TYR A 17 -1.45 37.10 36.15
C TYR A 17 -2.48 36.05 36.56
N VAL A 18 -3.66 36.28 36.15
CA VAL A 18 -4.66 35.27 36.30
C VAL A 18 -4.47 34.33 35.15
N ALA A 19 -3.91 33.20 35.41
CA ALA A 19 -3.80 32.19 34.39
C ALA A 19 -5.18 31.95 33.82
N PRO A 20 -5.32 31.93 32.54
CA PRO A 20 -6.62 31.59 31.97
C PRO A 20 -7.05 30.25 32.57
N PRO A 21 -8.29 30.13 32.88
CA PRO A 21 -8.75 28.88 33.44
C PRO A 21 -8.29 27.74 32.49
N ALA A 22 -7.74 26.74 33.09
CA ALA A 22 -7.34 25.59 32.32
C ALA A 22 -8.53 25.23 31.42
N PRO A 23 -8.28 24.98 30.16
CA PRO A 23 -9.39 24.58 29.31
C PRO A 23 -10.09 23.42 30.01
N ALA A 24 -11.37 23.52 30.07
CA ALA A 24 -12.15 22.45 30.65
C ALA A 24 -11.67 21.15 30.07
N PRO A 25 -11.47 20.13 30.89
CA PRO A 25 -11.02 18.87 30.31
C PRO A 25 -11.94 18.57 29.15
N VAL A 26 -11.33 18.42 28.00
CA VAL A 26 -12.10 18.08 26.83
C VAL A 26 -12.75 16.77 27.20
N GLU A 27 -14.04 16.84 27.35
CA GLU A 27 -14.76 15.64 27.64
C GLU A 27 -14.36 14.68 26.52
N ALA A 28 -13.73 13.60 26.89
CA ALA A 28 -13.36 12.59 25.93
C ALA A 28 -14.61 12.27 25.12
N ALA A 29 -14.51 12.42 23.83
CA ALA A 29 -15.64 12.07 22.99
C ALA A 29 -16.12 10.69 23.42
N PRO A 30 -17.40 10.49 23.60
CA PRO A 30 -17.88 9.19 23.99
C PRO A 30 -17.30 8.18 23.01
N ALA A 31 -16.75 7.11 23.54
CA ALA A 31 -16.23 6.05 22.72
C ALA A 31 -17.29 5.73 21.66
N PRO A 32 -16.91 5.70 20.40
CA PRO A 32 -17.88 5.37 19.37
C PRO A 32 -18.56 4.08 19.78
N ALA A 33 -19.86 4.07 19.65
CA ALA A 33 -20.61 2.86 19.91
C ALA A 33 -19.95 1.71 19.16
N PRO A 34 -19.84 0.54 19.77
CA PRO A 34 -19.24 -0.58 19.09
C PRO A 34 -19.94 -0.77 17.75
N VAL A 35 -19.21 -0.54 16.71
CA VAL A 35 -19.74 -0.74 15.37
C VAL A 35 -19.62 -2.22 15.10
N GLU A 36 -20.75 -2.87 14.95
CA GLU A 36 -20.77 -4.32 14.77
C GLU A 36 -20.08 -4.79 13.51
N ALA A 37 -19.84 -3.93 12.56
CA ALA A 37 -19.17 -4.28 11.32
C ALA A 37 -18.44 -3.07 10.76
N ALA A 38 -17.34 -2.74 11.36
CA ALA A 38 -16.50 -1.67 10.81
C ALA A 38 -15.66 -2.24 9.68
N PRO A 39 -15.66 -1.61 8.49
CA PRO A 39 -14.73 -2.02 7.44
C PRO A 39 -13.30 -1.76 7.94
N VAL A 40 -12.48 -2.79 7.87
CA VAL A 40 -11.08 -2.68 8.27
C VAL A 40 -10.24 -2.56 7.00
N PRO A 41 -9.44 -1.49 6.87
CA PRO A 41 -8.52 -1.38 5.74
C PRO A 41 -7.60 -2.60 5.72
N THR A 42 -7.50 -3.23 4.57
CA THR A 42 -6.70 -4.43 4.40
C THR A 42 -5.82 -4.26 3.16
N SER A 43 -4.57 -4.65 3.29
CA SER A 43 -3.64 -4.64 2.17
C SER A 43 -2.97 -6.01 2.09
N GLU A 44 -2.93 -6.57 0.90
CA GLU A 44 -2.26 -7.83 0.66
C GLU A 44 -1.36 -7.69 -0.55
N LYS A 45 -0.15 -8.20 -0.45
CA LYS A 45 0.79 -8.23 -1.57
C LYS A 45 1.27 -9.65 -1.77
N VAL A 46 1.10 -10.16 -2.96
CA VAL A 46 1.49 -11.51 -3.31
C VAL A 46 2.48 -11.44 -4.47
N SER A 47 3.54 -12.21 -4.39
CA SER A 47 4.55 -12.30 -5.45
C SER A 47 4.45 -13.65 -6.13
N PHE A 48 4.42 -13.65 -7.45
CA PHE A 48 4.39 -14.86 -8.25
C PHE A 48 5.67 -14.94 -9.08
N ALA A 49 6.33 -16.09 -9.06
CA ALA A 49 7.47 -16.30 -9.95
C ALA A 49 7.00 -16.22 -11.41
N ALA A 50 7.75 -15.53 -12.24
CA ALA A 50 7.36 -15.40 -13.64
C ALA A 50 7.23 -16.75 -14.33
N GLU A 51 8.09 -17.71 -14.00
CA GLU A 51 8.04 -19.04 -14.58
C GLU A 51 6.81 -19.83 -14.18
N ALA A 52 6.20 -19.47 -13.03
CA ALA A 52 4.94 -20.10 -12.61
C ALA A 52 3.76 -19.57 -13.41
N LEU A 53 3.85 -18.33 -13.90
CA LEU A 53 2.76 -17.69 -14.62
C LEU A 53 2.92 -17.79 -16.14
N PHE A 54 4.16 -17.73 -16.65
CA PHE A 54 4.44 -17.61 -18.07
C PHE A 54 5.55 -18.56 -18.50
N ASP A 55 5.50 -18.96 -19.76
CA ASP A 55 6.64 -19.64 -20.37
C ASP A 55 7.76 -18.63 -20.62
N PHE A 56 8.96 -19.15 -20.88
CA PHE A 56 10.11 -18.32 -21.12
C PHE A 56 9.82 -17.30 -22.23
N ASP A 57 10.13 -16.05 -21.95
CA ASP A 57 9.98 -14.96 -22.92
C ASP A 57 8.54 -14.73 -23.40
N LYS A 58 7.56 -15.26 -22.72
CA LYS A 58 6.15 -15.15 -23.10
C LYS A 58 5.39 -14.30 -22.08
N ALA A 59 4.27 -13.75 -22.54
CA ALA A 59 3.36 -12.96 -21.71
C ALA A 59 1.93 -13.53 -21.80
N ILE A 60 1.81 -14.85 -21.96
CA ILE A 60 0.53 -15.55 -21.97
C ILE A 60 0.49 -16.39 -20.70
N VAL A 61 -0.54 -16.20 -19.89
CA VAL A 61 -0.66 -16.90 -18.60
C VAL A 61 -0.89 -18.39 -18.86
N LYS A 62 -0.03 -19.22 -18.26
CA LYS A 62 -0.12 -20.67 -18.36
C LYS A 62 -1.25 -21.20 -17.49
N PRO A 63 -1.72 -22.43 -17.73
CA PRO A 63 -2.75 -23.04 -16.86
C PRO A 63 -2.35 -23.04 -15.37
N GLU A 64 -1.09 -23.32 -15.04
CA GLU A 64 -0.62 -23.29 -13.67
C GLU A 64 -0.68 -21.87 -13.09
N GLY A 65 -0.40 -20.87 -13.94
CA GLY A 65 -0.50 -19.48 -13.56
C GLY A 65 -1.94 -19.08 -13.30
N LYS A 66 -2.85 -19.54 -14.13
CA LYS A 66 -4.29 -19.30 -13.93
C LYS A 66 -4.75 -19.88 -12.60
N ALA A 67 -4.32 -21.09 -12.27
CA ALA A 67 -4.66 -21.71 -11.00
C ALA A 67 -4.12 -20.88 -9.81
N ALA A 68 -2.89 -20.37 -9.91
CA ALA A 68 -2.30 -19.54 -8.86
C ALA A 68 -3.06 -18.22 -8.69
N LEU A 69 -3.49 -17.61 -9.79
CA LEU A 69 -4.28 -16.38 -9.74
C LEU A 69 -5.70 -16.67 -9.21
N ASP A 70 -6.28 -17.80 -9.55
CA ASP A 70 -7.57 -18.21 -8.99
C ASP A 70 -7.48 -18.37 -7.47
N ASP A 71 -6.39 -18.95 -6.96
CA ASP A 71 -6.18 -19.08 -5.53
C ASP A 71 -6.11 -17.70 -4.85
N LEU A 72 -5.45 -16.74 -5.49
CA LEU A 72 -5.41 -15.38 -4.98
C LEU A 72 -6.82 -14.79 -4.94
N LEU A 73 -7.59 -14.93 -6.02
CA LEU A 73 -8.94 -14.38 -6.09
C LEU A 73 -9.86 -15.03 -5.05
N ASN A 74 -9.67 -16.31 -4.77
CA ASN A 74 -10.41 -17.01 -3.72
C ASN A 74 -10.11 -16.44 -2.33
N LYS A 75 -8.85 -16.07 -2.08
CA LYS A 75 -8.46 -15.43 -0.82
C LYS A 75 -9.08 -14.05 -0.68
N LEU A 76 -9.37 -13.38 -1.78
CA LEU A 76 -9.95 -12.05 -1.78
C LEU A 76 -11.47 -12.05 -1.68
N GLN A 77 -12.10 -13.21 -1.68
CA GLN A 77 -13.54 -13.29 -1.49
C GLN A 77 -13.92 -12.72 -0.13
N GLY A 78 -14.96 -11.93 -0.10
CA GLY A 78 -15.37 -11.23 1.13
C GLY A 78 -14.65 -9.93 1.36
N MET A 79 -13.66 -9.61 0.53
CA MET A 79 -12.96 -8.33 0.59
C MET A 79 -13.55 -7.38 -0.44
N ASN A 80 -13.84 -6.16 -0.02
CA ASN A 80 -14.25 -5.13 -0.95
C ASN A 80 -12.96 -4.49 -1.50
N THR A 81 -12.57 -4.92 -2.69
CA THR A 81 -11.34 -4.46 -3.32
C THR A 81 -11.53 -3.05 -3.88
N GLU A 82 -10.69 -2.13 -3.46
CA GLU A 82 -10.71 -0.77 -3.98
C GLU A 82 -9.71 -0.60 -5.12
N VAL A 83 -8.50 -1.11 -4.94
CA VAL A 83 -7.42 -0.99 -5.92
C VAL A 83 -6.62 -2.28 -5.94
N MET A 84 -6.22 -2.67 -7.13
CA MET A 84 -5.35 -3.79 -7.35
C MET A 84 -4.26 -3.35 -8.31
N VAL A 85 -3.00 -3.52 -7.94
CA VAL A 85 -1.86 -3.11 -8.77
C VAL A 85 -1.06 -4.35 -9.12
N THR A 86 -0.92 -4.59 -10.42
CA THR A 86 -0.08 -5.68 -10.92
C THR A 86 1.21 -5.08 -11.45
N VAL A 87 2.33 -5.56 -10.95
CA VAL A 87 3.65 -5.02 -11.31
C VAL A 87 4.53 -6.14 -11.82
N GLY A 88 5.02 -5.99 -13.03
CA GLY A 88 5.96 -6.94 -13.61
C GLY A 88 7.40 -6.53 -13.37
N HIS A 89 8.25 -7.53 -13.12
CA HIS A 89 9.69 -7.33 -12.91
C HIS A 89 10.46 -8.38 -13.69
N THR A 90 11.65 -8.01 -14.13
CA THR A 90 12.56 -8.90 -14.85
C THR A 90 13.90 -8.97 -14.13
N ASP A 91 14.76 -9.88 -14.57
CA ASP A 91 16.16 -9.85 -14.21
C ASP A 91 16.91 -8.84 -15.11
N SER A 92 18.22 -8.78 -14.99
CA SER A 92 19.06 -7.83 -15.73
C SER A 92 19.49 -8.31 -17.12
N ILE A 93 19.06 -9.49 -17.53
CA ILE A 93 19.45 -10.02 -18.84
C ILE A 93 18.56 -9.41 -19.93
N GLY A 94 19.20 -8.92 -20.98
CA GLY A 94 18.50 -8.24 -22.07
C GLY A 94 18.60 -6.72 -21.95
N THR A 95 18.02 -6.03 -22.91
CA THR A 95 18.04 -4.57 -22.89
C THR A 95 16.99 -4.03 -21.93
N ASP A 96 17.23 -2.83 -21.41
CA ASP A 96 16.27 -2.17 -20.53
C ASP A 96 14.91 -2.01 -21.21
N ALA A 97 14.92 -1.58 -22.46
CA ALA A 97 13.70 -1.36 -23.22
C ALA A 97 12.90 -2.67 -23.39
N TYR A 98 13.59 -3.76 -23.68
CA TYR A 98 12.95 -5.07 -23.85
C TYR A 98 12.33 -5.53 -22.51
N ASN A 99 13.12 -5.43 -21.44
CA ASN A 99 12.67 -5.85 -20.11
C ASN A 99 11.49 -5.00 -19.63
N GLN A 100 11.53 -3.70 -19.91
CA GLN A 100 10.42 -2.82 -19.55
C GLN A 100 9.13 -3.24 -20.25
N LYS A 101 9.21 -3.52 -21.55
CA LYS A 101 8.04 -3.95 -22.32
C LYS A 101 7.54 -5.31 -21.88
N LEU A 102 8.44 -6.26 -21.64
CA LEU A 102 8.07 -7.60 -21.22
C LEU A 102 7.38 -7.56 -19.86
N SER A 103 7.94 -6.81 -18.92
CA SER A 103 7.36 -6.69 -17.59
C SER A 103 5.96 -6.07 -17.63
N LEU A 104 5.77 -5.05 -18.45
CA LEU A 104 4.45 -4.44 -18.60
C LEU A 104 3.46 -5.39 -19.26
N ARG A 105 3.86 -6.09 -20.31
CA ARG A 105 2.98 -7.07 -20.98
C ARG A 105 2.55 -8.18 -20.04
N ARG A 106 3.46 -8.63 -19.18
CA ARG A 106 3.14 -9.66 -18.20
C ARG A 106 2.15 -9.14 -17.14
N ALA A 107 2.35 -7.91 -16.69
CA ALA A 107 1.42 -7.29 -15.75
C ALA A 107 0.03 -7.14 -16.40
N GLU A 108 -0.01 -6.73 -17.66
CA GLU A 108 -1.26 -6.60 -18.39
C GLU A 108 -1.96 -7.94 -18.61
N ALA A 109 -1.21 -9.01 -18.86
CA ALA A 109 -1.77 -10.34 -18.99
C ALA A 109 -2.41 -10.82 -17.68
N VAL A 110 -1.77 -10.53 -16.56
CA VAL A 110 -2.32 -10.85 -15.25
C VAL A 110 -3.59 -10.03 -15.01
N LYS A 111 -3.58 -8.74 -15.34
CA LYS A 111 -4.78 -7.91 -15.24
C LYS A 111 -5.92 -8.47 -16.09
N ALA A 112 -5.64 -8.83 -17.34
CA ALA A 112 -6.66 -9.34 -18.24
C ALA A 112 -7.32 -10.61 -17.67
N TYR A 113 -6.52 -11.49 -17.08
CA TYR A 113 -7.05 -12.69 -16.45
C TYR A 113 -7.92 -12.36 -15.24
N ILE A 114 -7.45 -11.47 -14.37
CA ILE A 114 -8.18 -11.05 -13.17
C ILE A 114 -9.51 -10.42 -13.57
N VAL A 115 -9.50 -9.55 -14.58
CA VAL A 115 -10.73 -8.91 -15.07
C VAL A 115 -11.69 -9.95 -15.65
N SER A 116 -11.17 -10.97 -16.35
CA SER A 116 -11.99 -12.03 -16.90
C SER A 116 -12.72 -12.83 -15.82
N LYS A 117 -12.23 -12.78 -14.58
CA LYS A 117 -12.83 -13.47 -13.44
C LYS A 117 -13.80 -12.61 -12.65
N GLY A 118 -14.10 -11.41 -13.13
CA GLY A 118 -15.13 -10.56 -12.55
C GLY A 118 -14.65 -9.34 -11.77
N VAL A 119 -13.35 -9.12 -11.69
CA VAL A 119 -12.83 -7.91 -11.04
C VAL A 119 -13.02 -6.72 -11.99
N ASP A 120 -13.46 -5.60 -11.45
CA ASP A 120 -13.70 -4.41 -12.24
C ASP A 120 -12.40 -3.88 -12.85
N GLN A 121 -12.37 -3.75 -14.15
CA GLN A 121 -11.21 -3.28 -14.90
C GLN A 121 -10.71 -1.91 -14.39
N SER A 122 -11.61 -1.03 -13.99
CA SER A 122 -11.24 0.31 -13.53
C SER A 122 -10.49 0.31 -12.21
N ARG A 123 -10.49 -0.81 -11.49
CA ARG A 123 -9.81 -0.96 -10.21
C ARG A 123 -8.46 -1.64 -10.33
N VAL A 124 -8.12 -2.17 -11.49
CA VAL A 124 -6.87 -2.90 -11.68
C VAL A 124 -5.91 -2.06 -12.51
N TYR A 125 -4.75 -1.80 -11.93
CA TYR A 125 -3.69 -1.02 -12.58
C TYR A 125 -2.52 -1.92 -12.91
N THR A 126 -1.78 -1.56 -13.93
CA THR A 126 -0.59 -2.31 -14.35
C THR A 126 0.62 -1.41 -14.37
N GLU A 127 1.76 -1.98 -14.03
CA GLU A 127 3.02 -1.28 -14.06
C GLU A 127 4.13 -2.24 -14.46
N GLY A 128 5.01 -1.81 -15.32
CA GLY A 128 6.21 -2.56 -15.66
C GLY A 128 7.41 -1.86 -15.08
N LYS A 129 8.18 -2.56 -14.26
CA LYS A 129 9.39 -2.01 -13.65
C LYS A 129 10.65 -2.52 -14.32
N GLY A 130 10.54 -3.46 -15.27
CA GLY A 130 11.69 -4.06 -15.90
C GLY A 130 12.66 -4.59 -14.85
N GLU A 131 13.94 -4.27 -15.01
CA GLU A 131 14.98 -4.71 -14.08
C GLU A 131 15.29 -3.71 -12.97
N THR A 132 14.54 -2.61 -12.87
CA THR A 132 14.89 -1.49 -12.01
C THR A 132 14.70 -1.73 -10.51
N GLN A 133 13.97 -2.75 -10.12
CA GLN A 133 13.70 -3.06 -8.71
C GLN A 133 14.04 -4.50 -8.35
N PRO A 134 15.32 -4.86 -8.36
CA PRO A 134 15.71 -6.22 -8.01
C PRO A 134 15.48 -6.49 -6.53
N VAL A 135 15.11 -7.72 -6.21
CA VAL A 135 14.98 -8.19 -4.83
C VAL A 135 16.10 -9.15 -4.46
N ALA A 136 16.91 -9.53 -5.43
CA ALA A 136 18.02 -10.46 -5.25
C ALA A 136 19.15 -10.12 -6.21
N ASP A 137 20.27 -10.82 -6.04
CA ASP A 137 21.46 -10.59 -6.86
C ASP A 137 21.26 -11.09 -8.30
N ASN A 138 21.39 -10.21 -9.26
CA ASN A 138 21.33 -10.56 -10.68
C ASN A 138 22.57 -11.31 -11.16
N GLY A 139 23.61 -11.38 -10.35
CA GLY A 139 24.84 -12.11 -10.69
C GLY A 139 24.72 -13.61 -10.55
N THR A 140 23.69 -14.10 -9.87
CA THR A 140 23.45 -15.53 -9.70
C THR A 140 22.18 -15.96 -10.38
N SER A 141 22.09 -17.21 -10.82
CA SER A 141 20.87 -17.71 -11.45
C SER A 141 19.70 -17.75 -10.48
N GLU A 142 19.96 -18.08 -9.23
CA GLU A 142 18.93 -18.08 -8.20
C GLU A 142 18.40 -16.67 -7.95
N GLY A 143 19.30 -15.68 -7.89
CA GLY A 143 18.91 -14.28 -7.71
C GLY A 143 18.09 -13.76 -8.89
N ARG A 144 18.52 -14.09 -10.10
CA ARG A 144 17.77 -13.70 -11.31
C ARG A 144 16.37 -14.31 -11.31
N ALA A 145 16.25 -15.56 -10.90
CA ALA A 145 14.93 -16.21 -10.83
C ALA A 145 14.00 -15.49 -9.86
N LYS A 146 14.53 -15.00 -8.73
CA LYS A 146 13.73 -14.24 -7.77
C LYS A 146 13.33 -12.87 -8.31
N ASN A 147 14.15 -12.30 -9.16
CA ASN A 147 13.85 -10.99 -9.77
C ASN A 147 12.76 -11.10 -10.84
N ARG A 148 12.69 -12.25 -11.53
CA ARG A 148 11.64 -12.49 -12.53
C ARG A 148 10.34 -12.84 -11.83
N ARG A 149 9.52 -11.84 -11.61
CA ARG A 149 8.28 -12.00 -10.84
C ARG A 149 7.21 -11.01 -11.29
N VAL A 150 5.97 -11.32 -10.94
CA VAL A 150 4.86 -10.37 -11.01
C VAL A 150 4.28 -10.27 -9.61
N THR A 151 4.14 -9.06 -9.11
CA THR A 151 3.51 -8.85 -7.81
C THR A 151 2.11 -8.30 -8.02
N VAL A 152 1.20 -8.72 -7.16
CA VAL A 152 -0.16 -8.19 -7.12
C VAL A 152 -0.38 -7.62 -5.74
N GLU A 153 -0.63 -6.34 -5.67
CA GLU A 153 -0.94 -5.66 -4.43
C GLU A 153 -2.41 -5.29 -4.44
N VAL A 154 -3.11 -5.70 -3.41
CA VAL A 154 -4.55 -5.47 -3.28
C VAL A 154 -4.81 -4.62 -2.07
N VAL A 155 -5.54 -3.54 -2.28
CA VAL A 155 -5.96 -2.66 -1.19
C VAL A 155 -7.48 -2.62 -1.18
N GLY A 156 -8.05 -2.80 -0.03
CA GLY A 156 -9.49 -2.79 0.11
C GLY A 156 -9.90 -2.83 1.56
N THR A 157 -11.11 -3.24 1.81
CA THR A 157 -11.66 -3.34 3.16
C THR A 157 -12.30 -4.70 3.36
N ARG A 158 -12.16 -5.22 4.58
CA ARG A 158 -12.88 -6.41 4.99
C ARG A 158 -13.85 -6.03 6.09
N THR A 159 -15.04 -6.57 6.03
CA THR A 159 -16.00 -6.41 7.08
C THR A 159 -15.77 -7.55 8.06
N THR A 160 -15.39 -7.21 9.29
CA THR A 160 -15.27 -8.23 10.30
C THR A 160 -16.60 -8.34 11.00
N THR A 161 -17.24 -9.47 10.85
CA THR A 161 -18.41 -9.79 11.65
C THR A 161 -17.94 -10.56 12.86
N LYS A 162 -18.35 -10.12 13.99
CA LYS A 162 -18.15 -10.92 15.17
C LYS A 162 -19.24 -11.96 15.26
#